data_e4ae1586e7fece9fbe65312a6af47b3c
#
_entry.id   e4ae1586e7fece9fbe65312a6af47b3c
#
_cell.length_a   1.000
_cell.length_b   1.000
_cell.length_c   1.000
_cell.angle_alpha   90.00
_cell.angle_beta   90.00
_cell.angle_gamma   90.00
#
_symmetry.space_group_name_H-M   'P 1'
#
loop_
_entity.id
_entity.type
_entity.pdbx_description
1 polymer ?
#
loop_
_entity_poly.entity_id
_entity_poly.type
_entity_poly.pdbx_seq_one_letter_code
_entity_poly.pdbx_strand_id
1 'polypeptide(L)'
;MVTTGWRRDAVTGIRRPSSWDLTAARDKTIPDVAGPGLRVLFSGINPGLYSAATGYHFARPGNRFWPALYAAGFTDRVLRPEEQQDLLALGLGITNVVARATASAGELTADEIRAGGQVLTAKVARLGPRWLAVVGITVYRTAFGRPAATTGRQEETLGGASVWVLPNPSGLNASWTAPKLAGAFRDLKLHAEGLASSSPCRPQPQDESW
;
A
#
# COMPACT_ATOMS: atom_id res chain seq x y z
N MET A 1 41.08 9.91 -0.80
CA MET A 1 40.03 9.76 -1.80
C MET A 1 39.40 8.39 -1.66
N VAL A 2 38.25 8.27 -0.99
CA VAL A 2 37.54 7.00 -0.87
C VAL A 2 36.54 6.96 -2.02
N THR A 3 36.83 6.17 -3.03
CA THR A 3 35.90 5.89 -4.14
C THR A 3 34.79 4.98 -3.61
N THR A 4 33.67 5.56 -3.22
CA THR A 4 32.46 4.81 -2.88
C THR A 4 31.89 4.17 -4.15
N GLY A 5 32.24 2.93 -4.38
CA GLY A 5 31.71 2.11 -5.48
C GLY A 5 30.22 1.82 -5.28
N TRP A 6 29.39 2.55 -5.94
CA TRP A 6 27.93 2.39 -5.90
C TRP A 6 27.53 1.21 -6.81
N ARG A 7 26.93 0.18 -6.22
CA ARG A 7 26.29 -0.88 -6.99
C ARG A 7 24.82 -0.55 -7.22
N ARG A 8 24.37 -0.55 -8.48
CA ARG A 8 22.96 -0.51 -8.83
C ARG A 8 22.36 -1.89 -8.65
N ASP A 9 21.13 -1.97 -8.13
CA ASP A 9 20.37 -3.22 -8.10
C ASP A 9 20.00 -3.58 -9.56
N ALA A 10 20.39 -4.78 -9.99
CA ALA A 10 20.19 -5.20 -11.38
C ALA A 10 18.70 -5.38 -11.75
N VAL A 11 17.81 -5.52 -10.74
CA VAL A 11 16.38 -5.76 -10.94
C VAL A 11 15.57 -4.47 -10.91
N THR A 12 15.94 -3.51 -10.06
CA THR A 12 15.14 -2.29 -9.83
C THR A 12 15.77 -1.04 -10.43
N GLY A 13 17.05 -1.06 -10.82
CA GLY A 13 17.79 0.13 -11.28
C GLY A 13 18.11 1.14 -10.16
N ILE A 14 17.55 0.97 -8.96
CA ILE A 14 17.74 1.84 -7.81
C ILE A 14 19.15 1.64 -7.26
N ARG A 15 19.81 2.75 -6.94
CA ARG A 15 21.02 2.73 -6.14
C ARG A 15 20.72 2.05 -4.81
N ARG A 16 21.33 0.90 -4.57
CA ARG A 16 21.15 0.16 -3.32
C ARG A 16 21.67 0.99 -2.14
N PRO A 17 20.81 1.34 -1.15
CA PRO A 17 21.25 2.05 0.04
C PRO A 17 22.30 1.26 0.81
N SER A 18 23.31 1.94 1.32
CA SER A 18 24.27 1.38 2.28
C SER A 18 23.62 1.20 3.65
N SER A 19 24.26 0.47 4.55
CA SER A 19 23.81 0.36 5.95
C SER A 19 23.70 1.73 6.62
N TRP A 20 24.60 2.65 6.32
CA TRP A 20 24.56 4.03 6.82
C TRP A 20 23.34 4.78 6.28
N ASP A 21 23.03 4.69 4.96
CA ASP A 21 21.85 5.31 4.35
C ASP A 21 20.56 4.80 5.03
N LEU A 22 20.49 3.49 5.32
CA LEU A 22 19.34 2.89 6.00
C LEU A 22 19.20 3.40 7.43
N THR A 23 20.29 3.49 8.18
CA THR A 23 20.28 4.04 9.54
C THR A 23 19.87 5.51 9.53
N ALA A 24 20.43 6.29 8.63
CA ALA A 24 20.11 7.72 8.46
C ALA A 24 18.69 7.98 7.93
N ALA A 25 18.00 6.96 7.42
CA ALA A 25 16.64 7.05 6.95
C ALA A 25 15.58 6.86 8.05
N ARG A 26 15.98 6.47 9.26
CA ARG A 26 15.07 6.34 10.41
C ARG A 26 14.36 7.68 10.66
N ASP A 27 13.06 7.59 10.94
CA ASP A 27 12.15 8.71 11.20
C ASP A 27 11.97 9.71 10.04
N LYS A 28 12.65 9.51 8.91
CA LYS A 28 12.39 10.30 7.70
C LYS A 28 11.00 10.03 7.15
N THR A 29 10.47 11.01 6.45
CA THR A 29 9.24 10.89 5.67
C THR A 29 9.57 10.82 4.19
N ILE A 30 8.62 10.31 3.39
CA ILE A 30 8.67 10.39 1.93
C ILE A 30 7.43 11.12 1.42
N PRO A 31 7.55 11.95 0.37
CA PRO A 31 6.40 12.63 -0.20
C PRO A 31 5.35 11.65 -0.71
N ASP A 32 4.07 12.00 -0.54
CA ASP A 32 2.99 11.25 -1.17
C ASP A 32 3.06 11.36 -2.69
N VAL A 33 2.64 10.31 -3.37
CA VAL A 33 2.30 10.36 -4.80
C VAL A 33 0.81 10.68 -4.88
N ALA A 34 0.46 11.96 -4.96
CA ALA A 34 -0.93 12.40 -4.91
C ALA A 34 -1.16 13.64 -5.79
N GLY A 35 -2.34 13.71 -6.38
CA GLY A 35 -2.79 14.79 -7.26
C GLY A 35 -4.31 14.82 -7.35
N PRO A 36 -4.89 15.72 -8.14
CA PRO A 36 -6.33 15.77 -8.36
C PRO A 36 -6.83 14.56 -9.17
N GLY A 37 -8.12 14.22 -9.02
CA GLY A 37 -8.78 13.22 -9.84
C GLY A 37 -8.39 11.76 -9.57
N LEU A 38 -7.90 11.47 -8.38
CA LEU A 38 -7.53 10.10 -8.02
C LEU A 38 -8.75 9.16 -8.00
N ARG A 39 -8.66 8.07 -8.74
CA ARG A 39 -9.61 6.95 -8.64
C ARG A 39 -9.31 6.10 -7.41
N VAL A 40 -8.04 5.79 -7.18
CA VAL A 40 -7.57 4.99 -6.04
C VAL A 40 -6.37 5.64 -5.40
N LEU A 41 -6.43 5.86 -4.08
CA LEU A 41 -5.29 6.22 -3.24
C LEU A 41 -4.87 4.98 -2.43
N PHE A 42 -3.74 4.40 -2.73
CA PHE A 42 -3.15 3.31 -1.95
C PHE A 42 -2.46 3.87 -0.71
N SER A 43 -2.77 3.33 0.46
CA SER A 43 -2.11 3.71 1.71
C SER A 43 -1.31 2.55 2.29
N GLY A 44 0.02 2.66 2.29
CA GLY A 44 0.89 1.74 3.04
C GLY A 44 0.77 1.95 4.55
N ILE A 45 1.45 1.13 5.33
CA ILE A 45 1.52 1.26 6.79
C ILE A 45 2.36 2.50 7.13
N ASN A 46 3.63 2.44 6.78
CA ASN A 46 4.61 3.50 6.88
C ASN A 46 5.78 3.22 5.93
N PRO A 47 6.66 4.17 5.64
CA PRO A 47 7.87 3.90 4.88
C PRO A 47 8.78 2.94 5.65
N GLY A 48 9.24 1.86 5.00
CA GLY A 48 10.38 1.11 5.48
C GLY A 48 11.67 1.91 5.24
N LEU A 49 12.74 1.63 5.99
CA LEU A 49 14.02 2.36 5.86
C LEU A 49 14.54 2.40 4.42
N TYR A 50 14.37 1.30 3.66
CA TYR A 50 14.78 1.27 2.26
C TYR A 50 14.00 2.29 1.40
N SER A 51 12.68 2.35 1.57
CA SER A 51 11.83 3.33 0.89
C SER A 51 12.19 4.76 1.28
N ALA A 52 12.44 5.01 2.57
CA ALA A 52 12.83 6.33 3.05
C ALA A 52 14.24 6.75 2.60
N ALA A 53 15.17 5.80 2.48
CA ALA A 53 16.52 6.07 1.98
C ALA A 53 16.54 6.38 0.47
N THR A 54 15.60 5.80 -0.30
CA THR A 54 15.53 5.98 -1.75
C THR A 54 14.53 7.06 -2.17
N GLY A 55 13.57 7.43 -1.31
CA GLY A 55 12.49 8.38 -1.61
C GLY A 55 11.31 7.74 -2.37
N TYR A 56 11.26 6.41 -2.51
CA TYR A 56 10.25 5.73 -3.32
C TYR A 56 9.39 4.78 -2.49
N HIS A 57 8.09 4.78 -2.74
CA HIS A 57 7.15 3.90 -2.05
C HIS A 57 7.35 2.44 -2.47
N PHE A 58 7.21 1.52 -1.50
CA PHE A 58 7.31 0.08 -1.71
C PHE A 58 8.62 -0.37 -2.40
N ALA A 59 9.72 0.41 -2.24
CA ALA A 59 10.96 0.22 -2.99
C ALA A 59 11.84 -0.94 -2.48
N ARG A 60 11.54 -1.53 -1.31
CA ARG A 60 12.35 -2.62 -0.77
C ARG A 60 12.36 -3.80 -1.75
N PRO A 61 13.54 -4.34 -2.12
CA PRO A 61 13.63 -5.56 -2.93
C PRO A 61 12.78 -6.69 -2.35
N GLY A 62 12.04 -7.38 -3.21
CA GLY A 62 11.09 -8.42 -2.81
C GLY A 62 9.71 -7.90 -2.35
N ASN A 63 9.47 -6.59 -2.33
CA ASN A 63 8.12 -6.06 -2.17
C ASN A 63 7.30 -6.35 -3.44
N ARG A 64 6.09 -6.85 -3.26
CA ARG A 64 5.22 -7.32 -4.35
C ARG A 64 4.15 -6.32 -4.77
N PHE A 65 4.19 -5.09 -4.27
CA PHE A 65 3.20 -4.05 -4.61
C PHE A 65 3.18 -3.75 -6.11
N TRP A 66 4.34 -3.43 -6.67
CA TRP A 66 4.46 -3.08 -8.08
C TRP A 66 4.10 -4.25 -9.02
N PRO A 67 4.59 -5.48 -8.80
CA PRO A 67 4.12 -6.64 -9.55
C PRO A 67 2.62 -6.91 -9.40
N ALA A 68 2.04 -6.67 -8.20
CA ALA A 68 0.62 -6.89 -7.98
C ALA A 68 -0.26 -5.88 -8.74
N LEU A 69 0.15 -4.60 -8.81
CA LEU A 69 -0.53 -3.59 -9.64
C LEU A 69 -0.59 -4.02 -11.11
N TYR A 70 0.53 -4.46 -11.67
CA TYR A 70 0.59 -4.95 -13.05
C TYR A 70 -0.27 -6.20 -13.25
N ALA A 71 -0.09 -7.21 -12.41
CA ALA A 71 -0.83 -8.47 -12.53
C ALA A 71 -2.36 -8.30 -12.33
N ALA A 72 -2.77 -7.25 -11.63
CA ALA A 72 -4.17 -6.85 -11.50
C ALA A 72 -4.67 -6.01 -12.67
N GLY A 73 -3.79 -5.55 -13.55
CA GLY A 73 -4.12 -4.72 -14.71
C GLY A 73 -4.32 -3.23 -14.41
N PHE A 74 -3.80 -2.72 -13.29
CA PHE A 74 -3.77 -1.27 -13.01
C PHE A 74 -2.75 -0.53 -13.88
N THR A 75 -1.69 -1.23 -14.30
CA THR A 75 -0.63 -0.73 -15.17
C THR A 75 -0.43 -1.69 -16.33
N ASP A 76 0.11 -1.22 -17.43
CA ASP A 76 0.40 -2.00 -18.66
C ASP A 76 1.73 -2.76 -18.57
N ARG A 77 2.57 -2.41 -17.61
CA ARG A 77 3.85 -3.05 -17.30
C ARG A 77 4.13 -2.99 -15.78
N VAL A 78 5.10 -3.75 -15.34
CA VAL A 78 5.60 -3.62 -13.97
C VAL A 78 6.40 -2.32 -13.88
N LEU A 79 5.86 -1.32 -13.18
CA LEU A 79 6.58 -0.09 -12.91
C LEU A 79 7.69 -0.33 -11.88
N ARG A 80 8.79 0.37 -12.05
CA ARG A 80 9.83 0.48 -11.02
C ARG A 80 9.42 1.53 -9.99
N PRO A 81 9.86 1.42 -8.74
CA PRO A 81 9.52 2.42 -7.71
C PRO A 81 9.87 3.87 -8.09
N GLU A 82 10.95 4.07 -8.88
CA GLU A 82 11.34 5.40 -9.37
C GLU A 82 10.31 6.03 -10.31
N GLU A 83 9.51 5.18 -10.97
CA GLU A 83 8.46 5.58 -11.90
C GLU A 83 7.11 5.83 -11.17
N GLN A 84 7.12 5.93 -9.84
CA GLN A 84 5.91 6.08 -9.02
C GLN A 84 5.02 7.26 -9.44
N GLN A 85 5.58 8.32 -10.03
CA GLN A 85 4.83 9.47 -10.49
C GLN A 85 3.96 9.17 -11.71
N ASP A 86 4.29 8.14 -12.50
CA ASP A 86 3.49 7.71 -13.66
C ASP A 86 2.09 7.24 -13.24
N LEU A 87 1.92 6.83 -11.97
CA LEU A 87 0.62 6.44 -11.40
C LEU A 87 -0.41 7.58 -11.48
N LEU A 88 0.01 8.84 -11.37
CA LEU A 88 -0.92 9.97 -11.39
C LEU A 88 -1.68 10.09 -12.71
N ALA A 89 -1.02 9.81 -13.83
CA ALA A 89 -1.66 9.78 -15.15
C ALA A 89 -2.73 8.68 -15.26
N LEU A 90 -2.62 7.64 -14.42
CA LEU A 90 -3.58 6.54 -14.33
C LEU A 90 -4.67 6.79 -13.27
N GLY A 91 -4.71 7.97 -12.64
CA GLY A 91 -5.61 8.28 -11.54
C GLY A 91 -5.33 7.46 -10.28
N LEU A 92 -4.09 7.03 -10.08
CA LEU A 92 -3.64 6.26 -8.93
C LEU A 92 -2.68 7.10 -8.09
N GLY A 93 -2.73 6.92 -6.76
CA GLY A 93 -1.82 7.59 -5.85
C GLY A 93 -1.32 6.68 -4.75
N ILE A 94 -0.28 7.11 -4.04
CA ILE A 94 0.29 6.38 -2.90
C ILE A 94 0.54 7.33 -1.75
N THR A 95 0.19 6.88 -0.54
CA THR A 95 0.49 7.51 0.75
C THR A 95 0.79 6.45 1.81
N ASN A 96 0.92 6.86 3.06
CA ASN A 96 1.05 5.97 4.21
C ASN A 96 0.13 6.41 5.36
N VAL A 97 -0.26 5.46 6.22
CA VAL A 97 -0.98 5.75 7.48
C VAL A 97 -0.08 6.55 8.41
N VAL A 98 1.14 6.08 8.65
CA VAL A 98 2.15 6.79 9.46
C VAL A 98 3.26 7.30 8.56
N ALA A 99 3.63 8.57 8.73
CA ALA A 99 4.59 9.22 7.83
C ALA A 99 6.04 8.83 8.11
N ARG A 100 6.40 8.53 9.37
CA ARG A 100 7.79 8.26 9.74
C ARG A 100 8.27 6.87 9.35
N ALA A 101 9.50 6.78 8.92
CA ALA A 101 10.14 5.53 8.53
C ALA A 101 10.64 4.72 9.73
N THR A 102 10.44 3.40 9.65
CA THR A 102 10.94 2.43 10.64
C THR A 102 11.60 1.24 9.96
N ALA A 103 12.40 0.47 10.70
CA ALA A 103 12.97 -0.78 10.20
C ALA A 103 11.87 -1.86 10.04
N SER A 104 10.88 -1.83 10.92
CA SER A 104 9.73 -2.74 10.93
C SER A 104 8.47 -1.99 11.35
N ALA A 105 7.33 -2.35 10.79
CA ALA A 105 6.03 -1.79 11.21
C ALA A 105 5.69 -2.09 12.68
N GLY A 106 6.30 -3.13 13.27
CA GLY A 106 6.16 -3.45 14.69
C GLY A 106 6.79 -2.42 15.65
N GLU A 107 7.58 -1.47 15.15
CA GLU A 107 8.11 -0.35 15.93
C GLU A 107 7.10 0.79 16.12
N LEU A 108 5.98 0.74 15.42
CA LEU A 108 4.92 1.72 15.57
C LEU A 108 4.02 1.33 16.73
N THR A 109 3.74 2.30 17.60
CA THR A 109 2.76 2.12 18.67
C THR A 109 1.33 2.14 18.13
N ALA A 110 0.39 1.55 18.86
CA ALA A 110 -1.01 1.61 18.49
C ALA A 110 -1.54 3.05 18.45
N ASP A 111 -1.03 3.93 19.32
CA ASP A 111 -1.43 5.33 19.35
C ASP A 111 -0.91 6.12 18.14
N GLU A 112 0.32 5.86 17.70
CA GLU A 112 0.84 6.43 16.45
C GLU A 112 0.01 5.99 15.24
N ILE A 113 -0.40 4.72 15.20
CA ILE A 113 -1.23 4.19 14.11
C ILE A 113 -2.62 4.83 14.13
N ARG A 114 -3.24 5.01 15.32
CA ARG A 114 -4.55 5.69 15.45
C ARG A 114 -4.47 7.16 15.04
N ALA A 115 -3.45 7.87 15.52
CA ALA A 115 -3.20 9.26 15.11
C ALA A 115 -2.96 9.38 13.60
N GLY A 116 -2.19 8.45 13.03
CA GLY A 116 -1.98 8.34 11.59
C GLY A 116 -3.28 8.11 10.83
N GLY A 117 -4.19 7.30 11.35
CA GLY A 117 -5.52 7.08 10.78
C GLY A 117 -6.35 8.36 10.69
N GLN A 118 -6.31 9.22 11.72
CA GLN A 118 -6.98 10.53 11.71
C GLN A 118 -6.37 11.46 10.64
N VAL A 119 -5.04 11.52 10.58
CA VAL A 119 -4.32 12.33 9.57
C VAL A 119 -4.63 11.82 8.16
N LEU A 120 -4.66 10.50 7.95
CA LEU A 120 -5.02 9.90 6.67
C LEU A 120 -6.46 10.25 6.29
N THR A 121 -7.42 10.19 7.21
CA THR A 121 -8.82 10.55 6.94
C THR A 121 -8.95 12.00 6.47
N ALA A 122 -8.27 12.93 7.14
CA ALA A 122 -8.24 14.35 6.73
C ALA A 122 -7.57 14.54 5.36
N LYS A 123 -6.48 13.79 5.08
CA LYS A 123 -5.80 13.79 3.79
C LYS A 123 -6.74 13.29 2.67
N VAL A 124 -7.45 12.21 2.92
CA VAL A 124 -8.43 11.64 1.97
C VAL A 124 -9.54 12.63 1.68
N ALA A 125 -10.10 13.29 2.70
CA ALA A 125 -11.13 14.32 2.53
C ALA A 125 -10.65 15.49 1.64
N ARG A 126 -9.39 15.89 1.78
CA ARG A 126 -8.79 16.96 0.98
C ARG A 126 -8.49 16.54 -0.47
N LEU A 127 -8.01 15.31 -0.69
CA LEU A 127 -7.61 14.81 -2.01
C LEU A 127 -8.81 14.31 -2.83
N GLY A 128 -9.89 13.87 -2.17
CA GLY A 128 -11.12 13.41 -2.80
C GLY A 128 -10.95 12.17 -3.69
N PRO A 129 -10.15 11.13 -3.36
CA PRO A 129 -10.11 9.92 -4.17
C PRO A 129 -11.45 9.20 -4.11
N ARG A 130 -11.81 8.47 -5.17
CA ARG A 130 -13.02 7.63 -5.13
C ARG A 130 -12.87 6.45 -4.17
N TRP A 131 -11.66 5.88 -4.12
CA TRP A 131 -11.33 4.73 -3.26
C TRP A 131 -10.07 4.99 -2.46
N LEU A 132 -10.12 4.67 -1.17
CA LEU A 132 -8.96 4.51 -0.32
C LEU A 132 -8.66 3.01 -0.18
N ALA A 133 -7.50 2.58 -0.66
CA ALA A 133 -7.03 1.21 -0.56
C ALA A 133 -5.97 1.09 0.54
N VAL A 134 -6.35 0.61 1.73
CA VAL A 134 -5.41 0.43 2.86
C VAL A 134 -4.68 -0.91 2.71
N VAL A 135 -3.36 -0.85 2.61
CA VAL A 135 -2.49 -2.00 2.32
C VAL A 135 -1.94 -2.58 3.63
N GLY A 136 -2.67 -3.55 4.18
CA GLY A 136 -2.37 -4.23 5.44
C GLY A 136 -3.54 -4.23 6.41
N ILE A 137 -4.13 -5.41 6.64
CA ILE A 137 -5.31 -5.57 7.50
C ILE A 137 -5.05 -5.14 8.95
N THR A 138 -3.87 -5.46 9.50
CA THR A 138 -3.55 -5.17 10.89
C THR A 138 -3.52 -3.66 11.15
N VAL A 139 -2.87 -2.88 10.25
CA VAL A 139 -2.84 -1.42 10.39
C VAL A 139 -4.23 -0.83 10.25
N TYR A 140 -5.04 -1.33 9.32
CA TYR A 140 -6.42 -0.87 9.16
C TYR A 140 -7.23 -1.08 10.45
N ARG A 141 -7.18 -2.28 11.01
CA ARG A 141 -7.87 -2.61 12.26
C ARG A 141 -7.50 -1.67 13.39
N THR A 142 -6.21 -1.36 13.55
CA THR A 142 -5.71 -0.49 14.62
C THR A 142 -6.03 0.99 14.35
N ALA A 143 -5.79 1.47 13.13
CA ALA A 143 -5.96 2.87 12.77
C ALA A 143 -7.41 3.35 12.90
N PHE A 144 -8.36 2.47 12.55
CA PHE A 144 -9.79 2.82 12.47
C PHE A 144 -10.68 2.10 13.50
N GLY A 145 -10.10 1.36 14.44
CA GLY A 145 -10.86 0.68 15.49
C GLY A 145 -11.80 -0.42 14.94
N ARG A 146 -11.36 -1.18 13.94
CA ARG A 146 -12.16 -2.20 13.26
C ARG A 146 -11.58 -3.61 13.45
N PRO A 147 -11.58 -4.17 14.66
CA PRO A 147 -10.90 -5.44 14.95
C PRO A 147 -11.43 -6.63 14.13
N ALA A 148 -12.70 -6.62 13.77
CA ALA A 148 -13.35 -7.67 12.97
C ALA A 148 -13.22 -7.48 11.46
N ALA A 149 -12.60 -6.40 10.97
CA ALA A 149 -12.46 -6.14 9.53
C ALA A 149 -11.71 -7.28 8.82
N THR A 150 -12.12 -7.56 7.60
CA THR A 150 -11.47 -8.52 6.69
C THR A 150 -10.90 -7.79 5.46
N THR A 151 -10.11 -8.47 4.63
CA THR A 151 -9.68 -7.93 3.34
C THR A 151 -10.88 -7.80 2.39
N GLY A 152 -10.81 -6.82 1.47
CA GLY A 152 -11.89 -6.51 0.55
C GLY A 152 -12.56 -5.17 0.85
N ARG A 153 -13.74 -4.98 0.27
CA ARG A 153 -14.56 -3.78 0.47
C ARG A 153 -15.02 -3.67 1.92
N GLN A 154 -14.96 -2.46 2.45
CA GLN A 154 -15.54 -2.12 3.76
C GLN A 154 -16.86 -1.36 3.56
N GLU A 155 -17.75 -1.42 4.53
CA GLU A 155 -19.05 -0.74 4.45
C GLU A 155 -18.94 0.77 4.69
N GLU A 156 -17.97 1.15 5.54
CA GLU A 156 -17.74 2.55 5.87
C GLU A 156 -17.02 3.32 4.77
N THR A 157 -17.15 4.64 4.83
CA THR A 157 -16.33 5.59 4.06
C THR A 157 -15.36 6.32 5.00
N LEU A 158 -14.20 6.70 4.47
CA LEU A 158 -13.21 7.51 5.20
C LEU A 158 -12.91 8.76 4.37
N GLY A 159 -13.11 9.92 4.97
CA GLY A 159 -12.92 11.20 4.28
C GLY A 159 -13.75 11.35 2.99
N GLY A 160 -14.89 10.65 2.89
CA GLY A 160 -15.74 10.61 1.70
C GLY A 160 -15.38 9.55 0.66
N ALA A 161 -14.23 8.88 0.79
CA ALA A 161 -13.85 7.79 -0.11
C ALA A 161 -14.42 6.43 0.34
N SER A 162 -14.81 5.59 -0.61
CA SER A 162 -15.07 4.17 -0.33
C SER A 162 -13.79 3.47 0.08
N VAL A 163 -13.89 2.51 1.00
CA VAL A 163 -12.71 1.86 1.59
C VAL A 163 -12.54 0.44 1.10
N TRP A 164 -11.31 0.09 0.79
CA TRP A 164 -10.90 -1.27 0.45
C TRP A 164 -9.65 -1.65 1.25
N VAL A 165 -9.66 -2.84 1.85
CA VAL A 165 -8.51 -3.35 2.57
C VAL A 165 -7.80 -4.41 1.73
N LEU A 166 -6.52 -4.17 1.46
CA LEU A 166 -5.65 -5.07 0.74
C LEU A 166 -4.71 -5.81 1.71
N PRO A 167 -4.30 -7.03 1.36
CA PRO A 167 -3.26 -7.73 2.10
C PRO A 167 -1.91 -7.01 1.99
N ASN A 168 -1.05 -7.19 2.98
CA ASN A 168 0.30 -6.63 2.96
C ASN A 168 1.15 -7.30 1.86
N PRO A 169 1.71 -6.54 0.88
CA PRO A 169 2.50 -7.07 -0.22
C PRO A 169 3.94 -7.41 0.16
N SER A 170 4.31 -7.31 1.43
CA SER A 170 5.64 -7.69 1.91
C SER A 170 6.00 -9.11 1.48
N GLY A 171 7.22 -9.31 0.97
CA GLY A 171 7.73 -10.64 0.65
C GLY A 171 7.80 -11.59 1.84
N LEU A 172 7.75 -11.07 3.07
CA LEU A 172 7.70 -11.86 4.31
C LEU A 172 6.30 -12.42 4.61
N ASN A 173 5.27 -11.98 3.91
CA ASN A 173 3.90 -12.45 4.10
C ASN A 173 3.66 -13.74 3.31
N ALA A 174 3.99 -14.89 3.91
CA ALA A 174 3.87 -16.20 3.27
C ALA A 174 2.42 -16.62 2.97
N SER A 175 1.45 -16.14 3.75
CA SER A 175 0.03 -16.47 3.59
C SER A 175 -0.58 -15.96 2.28
N TRP A 176 0.00 -14.92 1.70
CA TRP A 176 -0.45 -14.32 0.45
C TRP A 176 0.56 -14.61 -0.66
N THR A 177 0.28 -15.65 -1.47
CA THR A 177 1.06 -15.94 -2.68
C THR A 177 0.88 -14.83 -3.71
N ALA A 178 1.79 -14.74 -4.70
CA ALA A 178 1.69 -13.72 -5.74
C ALA A 178 0.35 -13.77 -6.51
N PRO A 179 -0.20 -14.96 -6.90
CA PRO A 179 -1.52 -15.02 -7.54
C PRO A 179 -2.67 -14.56 -6.63
N LYS A 180 -2.67 -14.95 -5.35
CA LYS A 180 -3.70 -14.49 -4.39
C LYS A 180 -3.65 -12.97 -4.19
N LEU A 181 -2.45 -12.40 -4.09
CA LEU A 181 -2.25 -10.96 -3.97
C LEU A 181 -2.76 -10.23 -5.22
N ALA A 182 -2.40 -10.71 -6.41
CA ALA A 182 -2.89 -10.15 -7.67
C ALA A 182 -4.41 -10.23 -7.79
N GLY A 183 -5.04 -11.32 -7.33
CA GLY A 183 -6.49 -11.47 -7.25
C GLY A 183 -7.13 -10.37 -6.39
N ALA A 184 -6.64 -10.17 -5.16
CA ALA A 184 -7.17 -9.13 -4.27
C ALA A 184 -7.05 -7.70 -4.85
N PHE A 185 -5.96 -7.41 -5.56
CA PHE A 185 -5.80 -6.13 -6.25
C PHE A 185 -6.72 -6.02 -7.47
N ARG A 186 -6.97 -7.12 -8.19
CA ARG A 186 -7.90 -7.15 -9.34
C ARG A 186 -9.33 -6.90 -8.88
N ASP A 187 -9.75 -7.48 -7.76
CA ASP A 187 -11.08 -7.26 -7.21
C ASP A 187 -11.31 -5.77 -6.89
N LEU A 188 -10.34 -5.10 -6.29
CA LEU A 188 -10.37 -3.65 -6.11
C LEU A 188 -10.49 -2.92 -7.46
N LYS A 189 -9.70 -3.30 -8.46
CA LYS A 189 -9.73 -2.66 -9.78
C LYS A 189 -11.11 -2.74 -10.41
N LEU A 190 -11.72 -3.91 -10.41
CA LEU A 190 -13.07 -4.11 -10.97
C LEU A 190 -14.11 -3.21 -10.29
N HIS A 191 -14.04 -3.07 -8.98
CA HIS A 191 -14.93 -2.16 -8.24
C HIS A 191 -14.62 -0.68 -8.53
N ALA A 192 -13.36 -0.31 -8.62
CA ALA A 192 -12.95 1.07 -8.91
C ALA A 192 -13.33 1.51 -10.32
N GLU A 193 -13.46 0.59 -11.26
CA GLU A 193 -13.89 0.81 -12.65
C GLU A 193 -15.40 0.62 -12.85
N GLY A 194 -16.15 0.24 -11.81
CA GLY A 194 -17.58 -0.02 -11.91
C GLY A 194 -17.93 -1.31 -12.69
N LEU A 195 -16.95 -2.19 -12.87
CA LEU A 195 -17.09 -3.45 -13.62
C LEU A 195 -17.45 -4.64 -12.73
N ALA A 196 -17.45 -4.47 -11.42
CA ALA A 196 -17.88 -5.50 -10.48
C ALA A 196 -19.40 -5.65 -10.58
N SER A 197 -19.87 -6.82 -11.01
CA SER A 197 -21.29 -7.17 -10.89
C SER A 197 -21.69 -7.12 -9.41
N SER A 198 -22.84 -6.50 -9.13
CA SER A 198 -23.44 -6.43 -7.80
C SER A 198 -24.03 -7.78 -7.39
N SER A 199 -23.20 -8.84 -7.34
CA SER A 199 -23.60 -10.10 -6.74
C SER A 199 -23.32 -10.02 -5.23
N PRO A 200 -24.33 -10.12 -4.37
CA PRO A 200 -24.11 -10.26 -2.94
C PRO A 200 -23.31 -11.56 -2.71
N CYS A 201 -22.29 -11.46 -1.86
CA CYS A 201 -21.54 -12.61 -1.37
C CYS A 201 -22.54 -13.62 -0.79
N ARG A 202 -22.77 -14.73 -1.50
CA ARG A 202 -23.60 -15.83 -0.98
C ARG A 202 -22.76 -16.52 0.11
N PRO A 203 -23.22 -16.60 1.38
CA PRO A 203 -22.53 -17.40 2.38
C PRO A 203 -22.49 -18.84 1.89
N GLN A 204 -21.33 -19.46 1.92
CA GLN A 204 -21.19 -20.89 1.66
C GLN A 204 -21.99 -21.64 2.72
N PRO A 205 -22.81 -22.67 2.36
CA PRO A 205 -23.47 -23.50 3.34
C PRO A 205 -22.39 -24.20 4.16
N GLN A 206 -22.53 -24.08 5.48
CA GLN A 206 -21.79 -24.93 6.40
C GLN A 206 -22.33 -26.34 6.20
N ASP A 207 -21.47 -27.26 5.74
CA ASP A 207 -21.77 -28.69 5.75
C ASP A 207 -21.93 -29.10 7.21
N GLU A 208 -23.20 -29.14 7.64
CA GLU A 208 -23.62 -29.97 8.76
C GLU A 208 -23.70 -31.41 8.26
N SER A 209 -22.71 -32.20 8.56
CA SER A 209 -22.82 -33.66 8.50
C SER A 209 -22.14 -34.27 9.72
N TRP A 210 -23.00 -34.65 10.65
CA TRP A 210 -23.05 -35.82 11.58
C TRP A 210 -21.72 -36.34 12.14
#